data_89f4d20a0ce4c87571f63e9bf6248299
#
_entry.id   89f4d20a0ce4c87571f63e9bf6248299
#
_cell.length_a   1.000
_cell.length_b   1.000
_cell.length_c   1.000
_cell.angle_alpha   90.00
_cell.angle_beta   90.00
_cell.angle_gamma   90.00
#
_symmetry.space_group_name_H-M   'P 1'
#
loop_
_entity.id
_entity.type
_entity.pdbx_description
1 polymer ?
#
loop_
_entity_poly.entity_id
_entity_poly.type
_entity_poly.pdbx_seq_one_letter_code
_entity_poly.pdbx_strand_id
1 'polypeptide(L)'
;MWRRHSIAARKASGDAAKSRIYSIIWKKIQMAAKNGADPKMNPTLEMILEKARYNWLPRDVIDRAILKWSWQLEWEDMREVIYEWYWPNGSAFLIKTITSNTNRTNSDVKTILTKWGWAMAEMWAVARQFQEKWLIVIDWISEKYEDKWRQMERVIPFNAEELEIAMMDLAITDLSIEDWIAEVYTTKADFLTVRKQVEKLWYHITEADLHYFADNTITLEWHDLEVFTHLLDNLNDNDDVDHIYHNVNLE
;
A
#
# COMPACT_ATOMS: atom_id res chain seq x y z
N MET A 1 -5.79 14.14 9.68
CA MET A 1 -6.90 14.27 8.71
C MET A 1 -6.68 13.54 7.37
N TRP A 2 -5.48 13.31 6.93
CA TRP A 2 -5.09 12.61 5.69
C TRP A 2 -5.33 11.10 5.65
N ARG A 3 -5.71 10.51 6.75
CA ARG A 3 -5.57 9.11 7.13
C ARG A 3 -6.75 8.20 6.83
N ARG A 4 -7.87 8.74 6.44
CA ARG A 4 -9.08 7.93 6.13
C ARG A 4 -9.01 7.19 4.79
N HIS A 5 -8.06 7.54 3.91
CA HIS A 5 -7.98 6.93 2.59
C HIS A 5 -7.49 5.49 2.59
N SER A 6 -6.50 5.17 3.40
CA SER A 6 -6.02 3.78 3.52
C SER A 6 -7.07 2.87 4.17
N ILE A 7 -7.91 3.45 5.03
CA ILE A 7 -8.94 2.73 5.80
C ILE A 7 -10.24 2.56 5.01
N ALA A 8 -10.67 3.57 4.26
CA ALA A 8 -11.90 3.49 3.45
C ALA A 8 -11.78 2.46 2.32
N ALA A 9 -10.62 2.34 1.69
CA ALA A 9 -10.33 1.30 0.71
C ALA A 9 -10.43 -0.13 1.29
N ARG A 10 -10.21 -0.29 2.60
CA ARG A 10 -10.34 -1.60 3.29
C ARG A 10 -11.78 -2.00 3.57
N LYS A 11 -12.70 -1.06 3.79
CA LYS A 11 -14.11 -1.36 4.13
C LYS A 11 -14.99 -1.74 2.93
N ALA A 12 -14.58 -1.42 1.71
CA ALA A 12 -15.28 -1.81 0.48
C ALA A 12 -14.86 -3.21 0.00
N SER A 13 -14.81 -4.20 0.90
CA SER A 13 -14.36 -5.56 0.57
C SER A 13 -15.47 -6.42 -0.01
N GLY A 14 -15.84 -6.16 -1.27
CA GLY A 14 -16.48 -7.17 -2.11
C GLY A 14 -15.44 -8.13 -2.71
N ASP A 15 -15.88 -9.23 -3.30
CA ASP A 15 -15.00 -10.24 -3.92
C ASP A 15 -14.10 -9.66 -5.02
N ALA A 16 -14.56 -8.61 -5.72
CA ALA A 16 -13.77 -7.89 -6.72
C ALA A 16 -12.57 -7.16 -6.10
N ALA A 17 -12.76 -6.47 -4.97
CA ALA A 17 -11.67 -5.78 -4.27
C ALA A 17 -10.61 -6.77 -3.75
N LYS A 18 -11.04 -7.93 -3.25
CA LYS A 18 -10.12 -9.01 -2.85
C LYS A 18 -9.32 -9.56 -4.03
N SER A 19 -9.98 -9.81 -5.15
CA SER A 19 -9.34 -10.30 -6.38
C SER A 19 -8.25 -9.34 -6.85
N ARG A 20 -8.53 -8.03 -6.81
CA ARG A 20 -7.57 -6.99 -7.16
C ARG A 20 -6.37 -6.98 -6.21
N ILE A 21 -6.59 -6.98 -4.89
CA ILE A 21 -5.52 -7.06 -3.90
C ILE A 21 -4.63 -8.28 -4.15
N TYR A 22 -5.23 -9.43 -4.45
CA TYR A 22 -4.50 -10.65 -4.78
C TYR A 22 -3.67 -10.51 -6.05
N SER A 23 -4.22 -9.88 -7.09
CA SER A 23 -3.50 -9.61 -8.34
C SER A 23 -2.27 -8.72 -8.11
N ILE A 24 -2.42 -7.65 -7.34
CA ILE A 24 -1.33 -6.73 -7.01
C ILE A 24 -0.24 -7.43 -6.18
N ILE A 25 -0.64 -8.13 -5.12
CA ILE A 25 0.32 -8.87 -4.27
C ILE A 25 1.07 -9.92 -5.11
N TRP A 26 0.37 -10.64 -5.98
CA TRP A 26 0.97 -11.61 -6.87
C TRP A 26 2.02 -10.98 -7.81
N LYS A 27 1.73 -9.80 -8.40
CA LYS A 27 2.67 -9.03 -9.21
C LYS A 27 3.88 -8.58 -8.39
N LYS A 28 3.66 -8.09 -7.15
CA LYS A 28 4.73 -7.69 -6.21
C LYS A 28 5.63 -8.89 -5.84
N ILE A 29 5.06 -10.07 -5.56
CA ILE A 29 5.84 -11.29 -5.29
C ILE A 29 6.75 -11.61 -6.47
N GLN A 30 6.25 -11.57 -7.70
CA GLN A 30 7.05 -11.83 -8.89
C GLN A 30 8.20 -10.82 -9.05
N MET A 31 7.93 -9.52 -8.85
CA MET A 31 8.97 -8.49 -8.90
C MET A 31 10.06 -8.72 -7.85
N ALA A 32 9.65 -9.00 -6.61
CA ALA A 32 10.60 -9.22 -5.53
C ALA A 32 11.42 -10.50 -5.72
N ALA A 33 10.80 -11.58 -6.21
CA ALA A 33 11.47 -12.85 -6.46
C ALA A 33 12.58 -12.77 -7.52
N LYS A 34 12.60 -11.72 -8.36
CA LYS A 34 13.72 -11.44 -9.28
C LYS A 34 15.05 -11.27 -8.55
N ASN A 35 15.03 -10.77 -7.32
CA ASN A 35 16.22 -10.56 -6.51
C ASN A 35 16.58 -11.76 -5.62
N GLY A 36 15.88 -12.88 -5.81
CA GLY A 36 16.07 -14.14 -5.09
C GLY A 36 14.76 -14.71 -4.57
N ALA A 37 14.58 -16.02 -4.75
CA ALA A 37 13.36 -16.73 -4.36
C ALA A 37 13.32 -17.16 -2.88
N ASP A 38 14.44 -17.04 -2.15
CA ASP A 38 14.50 -17.35 -0.72
C ASP A 38 14.14 -16.11 0.11
N PRO A 39 12.99 -16.11 0.84
CA PRO A 39 12.58 -14.98 1.65
C PRO A 39 13.58 -14.60 2.75
N LYS A 40 14.34 -15.57 3.27
CA LYS A 40 15.36 -15.32 4.31
C LYS A 40 16.52 -14.46 3.80
N MET A 41 16.79 -14.52 2.51
CA MET A 41 17.85 -13.77 1.83
C MET A 41 17.31 -12.55 1.07
N ASN A 42 15.98 -12.41 0.98
CA ASN A 42 15.31 -11.35 0.25
C ASN A 42 14.28 -10.64 1.15
N PRO A 43 14.67 -9.57 1.88
CA PRO A 43 13.78 -8.87 2.80
C PRO A 43 12.53 -8.28 2.13
N THR A 44 12.64 -7.85 0.88
CA THR A 44 11.51 -7.34 0.11
C THR A 44 10.49 -8.44 -0.16
N LEU A 45 10.95 -9.63 -0.54
CA LEU A 45 10.07 -10.78 -0.73
C LEU A 45 9.41 -11.20 0.59
N GLU A 46 10.18 -11.22 1.69
CA GLU A 46 9.66 -11.52 3.03
C GLU A 46 8.49 -10.60 3.39
N MET A 47 8.66 -9.28 3.23
CA MET A 47 7.60 -8.28 3.46
C MET A 47 6.34 -8.55 2.65
N ILE A 48 6.50 -8.80 1.35
CA ILE A 48 5.34 -9.02 0.47
C ILE A 48 4.64 -10.34 0.82
N LEU A 49 5.37 -11.36 1.24
CA LEU A 49 4.79 -12.63 1.70
C LEU A 49 4.00 -12.48 3.00
N GLU A 50 4.41 -11.61 3.90
CA GLU A 50 3.65 -11.28 5.09
C GLU A 50 2.35 -10.54 4.74
N LYS A 51 2.43 -9.53 3.86
CA LYS A 51 1.24 -8.85 3.31
C LYS A 51 0.30 -9.85 2.61
N ALA A 52 0.84 -10.85 1.92
CA ALA A 52 0.07 -11.91 1.29
C ALA A 52 -0.67 -12.79 2.32
N ARG A 53 0.01 -13.18 3.40
CA ARG A 53 -0.58 -13.97 4.50
C ARG A 53 -1.67 -13.17 5.21
N TYR A 54 -1.40 -11.91 5.50
CA TYR A 54 -2.38 -11.01 6.10
C TYR A 54 -3.67 -10.91 5.27
N ASN A 55 -3.54 -10.79 3.95
CA ASN A 55 -4.68 -10.72 3.04
C ASN A 55 -5.27 -12.11 2.72
N TRP A 56 -4.88 -13.16 3.45
CA TRP A 56 -5.35 -14.53 3.26
C TRP A 56 -5.13 -15.07 1.84
N LEU A 57 -4.04 -14.67 1.20
CA LEU A 57 -3.68 -15.21 -0.11
C LEU A 57 -3.36 -16.71 0.00
N PRO A 58 -4.01 -17.58 -0.81
CA PRO A 58 -3.77 -19.02 -0.73
C PRO A 58 -2.29 -19.37 -0.98
N ARG A 59 -1.77 -20.30 -0.20
CA ARG A 59 -0.35 -20.66 -0.24
C ARG A 59 0.10 -21.17 -1.61
N ASP A 60 -0.77 -21.91 -2.30
CA ASP A 60 -0.51 -22.43 -3.65
C ASP A 60 -0.37 -21.30 -4.69
N VAL A 61 -1.06 -20.16 -4.49
CA VAL A 61 -0.92 -18.96 -5.32
C VAL A 61 0.43 -18.29 -5.06
N ILE A 62 0.84 -18.21 -3.79
CA ILE A 62 2.14 -17.67 -3.38
C ILE A 62 3.28 -18.53 -3.97
N ASP A 63 3.21 -19.84 -3.75
CA ASP A 63 4.23 -20.79 -4.23
C ASP A 63 4.35 -20.74 -5.76
N ARG A 64 3.23 -20.65 -6.48
CA ARG A 64 3.22 -20.48 -7.94
C ARG A 64 3.84 -19.15 -8.38
N ALA A 65 3.60 -18.07 -7.65
CA ALA A 65 4.19 -16.76 -7.96
C ALA A 65 5.73 -16.79 -7.81
N ILE A 66 6.24 -17.45 -6.76
CA ILE A 66 7.67 -17.63 -6.52
C ILE A 66 8.28 -18.61 -7.55
N LEU A 67 7.63 -19.75 -7.78
CA LEU A 67 8.10 -20.79 -8.71
C LEU A 67 8.11 -20.31 -10.16
N LYS A 68 7.17 -19.48 -10.57
CA LYS A 68 7.16 -18.91 -11.91
C LYS A 68 8.49 -18.25 -12.25
N TRP A 69 9.24 -17.75 -11.27
CA TRP A 69 10.60 -17.25 -11.41
C TRP A 69 11.65 -18.36 -11.60
N SER A 70 11.59 -19.45 -10.87
CA SER A 70 12.64 -20.45 -10.86
C SER A 70 12.73 -21.29 -12.17
N TRP A 71 11.67 -21.26 -13.00
CA TRP A 71 11.51 -22.15 -14.16
C TRP A 71 11.78 -21.51 -15.52
N GLN A 72 12.34 -20.29 -15.57
CA GLN A 72 12.70 -19.59 -16.84
C GLN A 72 11.60 -19.58 -17.93
N LEU A 73 10.34 -19.62 -17.55
CA LEU A 73 9.25 -19.41 -18.47
C LEU A 73 9.27 -17.94 -18.96
N GLU A 74 8.85 -17.66 -20.18
CA GLU A 74 8.84 -16.31 -20.77
C GLU A 74 8.21 -15.28 -19.82
N TRP A 75 9.00 -14.28 -19.44
CA TRP A 75 8.66 -13.31 -18.39
C TRP A 75 7.94 -12.12 -18.99
N GLU A 76 6.76 -11.88 -18.52
CA GLU A 76 6.26 -10.52 -18.52
C GLU A 76 7.10 -9.69 -17.54
N ASP A 77 7.94 -8.80 -18.04
CA ASP A 77 8.80 -7.94 -17.22
C ASP A 77 7.95 -6.93 -16.46
N MET A 78 7.48 -7.32 -15.27
CA MET A 78 6.68 -6.45 -14.39
C MET A 78 7.51 -5.25 -13.99
N ARG A 79 6.92 -4.05 -14.13
CA ARG A 79 7.54 -2.76 -13.79
C ARG A 79 6.57 -1.95 -12.95
N GLU A 80 7.14 -1.24 -11.99
CA GLU A 80 6.44 -0.19 -11.27
C GLU A 80 6.57 1.12 -12.06
N VAL A 81 5.46 1.80 -12.29
CA VAL A 81 5.40 3.07 -13.00
C VAL A 81 4.48 4.01 -12.23
N ILE A 82 4.91 5.25 -12.06
CA ILE A 82 4.12 6.32 -11.46
C ILE A 82 3.68 7.26 -12.58
N TYR A 83 2.37 7.48 -12.67
CA TYR A 83 1.76 8.44 -13.57
C TYR A 83 1.35 9.68 -12.79
N GLU A 84 1.61 10.85 -13.36
CA GLU A 84 1.36 12.17 -12.77
C GLU A 84 0.25 12.89 -13.52
N TRP A 85 -0.76 13.37 -12.79
CA TRP A 85 -1.92 14.01 -13.41
C TRP A 85 -2.38 15.23 -12.60
N TYR A 86 -2.83 16.26 -13.35
CA TYR A 86 -3.47 17.45 -12.79
C TYR A 86 -4.92 17.55 -13.21
N TRP A 87 -5.73 18.10 -12.32
CA TRP A 87 -7.10 18.51 -12.62
C TRP A 87 -7.24 20.03 -12.42
N PRO A 88 -8.19 20.69 -13.14
CA PRO A 88 -8.60 22.05 -12.81
C PRO A 88 -8.85 22.17 -11.29
N ASN A 89 -8.66 23.35 -10.71
CA ASN A 89 -8.74 23.62 -9.27
C ASN A 89 -7.54 23.15 -8.41
N GLY A 90 -6.43 22.75 -9.04
CA GLY A 90 -5.17 22.45 -8.35
C GLY A 90 -5.09 21.05 -7.72
N SER A 91 -6.06 20.17 -7.99
CA SER A 91 -5.91 18.79 -7.56
C SER A 91 -4.86 18.06 -8.37
N ALA A 92 -4.11 17.22 -7.68
CA ALA A 92 -2.98 16.48 -8.20
C ALA A 92 -3.05 15.01 -7.80
N PHE A 93 -2.66 14.13 -8.74
CA PHE A 93 -2.56 12.69 -8.51
C PHE A 93 -1.18 12.16 -8.81
N LEU A 94 -0.74 11.21 -7.97
CA LEU A 94 0.27 10.22 -8.30
C LEU A 94 -0.38 8.85 -8.32
N ILE A 95 -0.38 8.18 -9.46
CA ILE A 95 -0.96 6.85 -9.65
C ILE A 95 0.18 5.85 -9.80
N LYS A 96 0.41 5.08 -8.75
CA LYS A 96 1.40 4.01 -8.72
C LYS A 96 0.79 2.76 -9.34
N THR A 97 1.44 2.21 -10.36
CA THR A 97 0.97 1.02 -11.09
C THR A 97 2.03 -0.06 -11.15
N ILE A 98 1.60 -1.31 -11.26
CA ILE A 98 2.46 -2.48 -11.49
C ILE A 98 1.95 -3.21 -12.72
N THR A 99 2.74 -3.18 -13.79
CA THR A 99 2.33 -3.72 -15.09
C THR A 99 3.47 -4.36 -15.86
N SER A 100 3.13 -5.32 -16.72
CA SER A 100 4.03 -5.86 -17.74
C SER A 100 3.96 -5.07 -19.06
N ASN A 101 2.91 -4.23 -19.22
CA ASN A 101 2.69 -3.47 -20.46
C ASN A 101 2.36 -2.01 -20.16
N THR A 102 3.40 -1.19 -20.04
CA THR A 102 3.28 0.23 -19.71
C THR A 102 2.44 1.03 -20.73
N ASN A 103 2.43 0.63 -22.01
CA ASN A 103 1.65 1.31 -23.05
C ASN A 103 0.15 1.06 -22.86
N ARG A 104 -0.23 -0.19 -22.55
CA ARG A 104 -1.63 -0.53 -22.25
C ARG A 104 -2.09 0.23 -21.01
N THR A 105 -1.36 0.11 -19.90
CA THR A 105 -1.72 0.77 -18.64
C THR A 105 -1.80 2.28 -18.78
N ASN A 106 -0.87 2.90 -19.50
CA ASN A 106 -0.92 4.34 -19.79
C ASN A 106 -2.19 4.71 -20.58
N SER A 107 -2.55 3.91 -21.59
CA SER A 107 -3.78 4.13 -22.38
C SER A 107 -5.03 3.99 -21.51
N ASP A 108 -5.10 2.97 -20.64
CA ASP A 108 -6.24 2.70 -19.78
C ASP A 108 -6.41 3.82 -18.74
N VAL A 109 -5.33 4.18 -18.01
CA VAL A 109 -5.32 5.29 -17.06
C VAL A 109 -5.69 6.60 -17.74
N LYS A 110 -5.10 6.88 -18.91
CA LYS A 110 -5.43 8.06 -19.70
C LYS A 110 -6.91 8.11 -20.10
N THR A 111 -7.48 6.97 -20.52
CA THR A 111 -8.89 6.90 -20.92
C THR A 111 -9.81 7.18 -19.75
N ILE A 112 -9.51 6.62 -18.56
CA ILE A 112 -10.27 6.88 -17.34
C ILE A 112 -10.21 8.37 -17.00
N LEU A 113 -9.03 8.96 -16.93
CA LEU A 113 -8.83 10.33 -16.51
C LEU A 113 -9.38 11.36 -17.51
N THR A 114 -9.14 11.18 -18.80
CA THR A 114 -9.63 12.12 -19.83
C THR A 114 -11.15 12.15 -19.94
N LYS A 115 -11.83 11.03 -19.66
CA LYS A 115 -13.29 10.97 -19.59
C LYS A 115 -13.86 11.93 -18.52
N TRP A 116 -13.09 12.23 -17.49
CA TRP A 116 -13.45 13.11 -16.38
C TRP A 116 -12.80 14.50 -16.46
N GLY A 117 -12.23 14.86 -17.61
CA GLY A 117 -11.65 16.19 -17.84
C GLY A 117 -10.25 16.42 -17.28
N TRP A 118 -9.53 15.34 -16.90
CA TRP A 118 -8.16 15.41 -16.41
C TRP A 118 -7.13 15.56 -17.52
N ALA A 119 -6.06 16.30 -17.23
CA ALA A 119 -4.94 16.47 -18.15
C ALA A 119 -3.68 15.80 -17.60
N MET A 120 -2.94 15.11 -18.47
CA MET A 120 -1.64 14.54 -18.10
C MET A 120 -0.67 15.67 -17.74
N ALA A 121 0.00 15.54 -16.59
CA ALA A 121 1.05 16.44 -16.17
C ALA A 121 2.38 16.14 -16.88
N GLU A 122 3.25 17.12 -16.94
CA GLU A 122 4.65 16.87 -17.30
C GLU A 122 5.33 16.09 -16.18
N MET A 123 6.27 15.21 -16.55
CA MET A 123 7.01 14.38 -15.61
C MET A 123 7.65 15.25 -14.50
N TRP A 124 7.53 14.82 -13.24
CA TRP A 124 7.99 15.52 -12.04
C TRP A 124 7.23 16.81 -11.66
N ALA A 125 6.17 17.16 -12.37
CA ALA A 125 5.42 18.37 -12.07
C ALA A 125 4.54 18.20 -10.82
N VAL A 126 3.98 17.02 -10.62
CA VAL A 126 3.13 16.66 -9.49
C VAL A 126 3.95 16.10 -8.34
N ALA A 127 4.92 15.23 -8.62
CA ALA A 127 5.72 14.54 -7.60
C ALA A 127 6.40 15.52 -6.61
N ARG A 128 6.75 16.74 -7.06
CA ARG A 128 7.33 17.78 -6.21
C ARG A 128 6.39 18.30 -5.11
N GLN A 129 5.11 18.04 -5.22
CA GLN A 129 4.10 18.44 -4.23
C GLN A 129 3.87 17.35 -3.19
N PHE A 130 4.61 16.26 -3.26
CA PHE A 130 4.48 15.12 -2.39
C PHE A 130 5.80 14.79 -1.71
N GLN A 131 5.74 14.51 -0.42
CA GLN A 131 6.87 13.99 0.36
C GLN A 131 6.84 12.47 0.36
N GLU A 132 7.97 11.86 0.08
CA GLU A 132 8.17 10.43 0.26
C GLU A 132 8.39 10.12 1.74
N LYS A 133 7.56 9.26 2.31
CA LYS A 133 7.74 8.77 3.68
C LYS A 133 7.62 7.25 3.70
N TRP A 134 8.50 6.61 4.46
CA TRP A 134 8.40 5.19 4.72
C TRP A 134 7.42 4.95 5.84
N LEU A 135 6.34 4.23 5.55
CA LEU A 135 5.19 4.03 6.41
C LEU A 135 5.09 2.56 6.83
N ILE A 136 4.83 2.35 8.13
CA ILE A 136 4.44 1.07 8.69
C ILE A 136 3.08 1.27 9.36
N VAL A 137 2.07 0.52 8.92
CA VAL A 137 0.71 0.59 9.47
C VAL A 137 0.49 -0.60 10.39
N ILE A 138 0.06 -0.31 11.60
CA ILE A 138 -0.24 -1.30 12.65
C ILE A 138 -1.73 -1.20 12.95
N ASP A 139 -2.44 -2.35 13.01
CA ASP A 139 -3.87 -2.37 13.35
C ASP A 139 -4.19 -3.20 14.59
N TRP A 140 -3.36 -4.18 14.93
CA TRP A 140 -3.61 -5.10 16.03
C TRP A 140 -2.31 -5.52 16.73
N ILE A 141 -2.46 -6.18 17.88
CA ILE A 141 -1.39 -6.92 18.55
C ILE A 141 -1.73 -8.40 18.59
N SER A 142 -0.76 -9.25 18.32
CA SER A 142 -0.90 -10.69 18.46
C SER A 142 -0.59 -11.11 19.88
N GLU A 143 -1.56 -11.72 20.57
CA GLU A 143 -1.40 -12.26 21.89
C GLU A 143 -1.41 -13.79 21.85
N LYS A 144 -0.37 -14.41 22.41
CA LYS A 144 -0.32 -15.86 22.58
C LYS A 144 -0.97 -16.23 23.91
N TYR A 145 -1.90 -17.17 23.85
CA TYR A 145 -2.53 -17.73 25.04
C TYR A 145 -2.56 -19.25 24.97
N GLU A 146 -2.67 -19.89 26.11
CA GLU A 146 -2.71 -21.34 26.23
C GLU A 146 -4.17 -21.80 26.45
N ASP A 147 -4.70 -22.58 25.51
CA ASP A 147 -6.01 -23.23 25.68
C ASP A 147 -5.82 -24.76 25.61
N LYS A 148 -6.17 -25.45 26.71
CA LYS A 148 -6.18 -26.91 26.79
C LYS A 148 -4.93 -27.59 26.23
N TRP A 149 -3.74 -27.11 26.62
CA TRP A 149 -2.43 -27.64 26.21
C TRP A 149 -2.00 -27.31 24.77
N ARG A 150 -2.69 -26.37 24.12
CA ARG A 150 -2.29 -25.83 22.81
C ARG A 150 -1.98 -24.35 22.95
N GLN A 151 -0.85 -23.97 22.40
CA GLN A 151 -0.56 -22.54 22.18
C GLN A 151 -1.47 -22.05 21.06
N MET A 152 -2.30 -21.08 21.39
CA MET A 152 -3.20 -20.38 20.47
C MET A 152 -2.73 -18.94 20.32
N GLU A 153 -3.07 -18.32 19.21
CA GLU A 153 -2.80 -16.92 18.94
C GLU A 153 -4.13 -16.22 18.66
N ARG A 154 -4.34 -15.07 19.26
CA ARG A 154 -5.47 -14.20 18.97
C ARG A 154 -4.97 -12.81 18.65
N VAL A 155 -5.72 -12.11 17.85
CA VAL A 155 -5.47 -10.73 17.47
C VAL A 155 -6.41 -9.83 18.26
N ILE A 156 -5.87 -8.90 19.01
CA ILE A 156 -6.63 -7.95 19.84
C ILE A 156 -6.24 -6.51 19.49
N PRO A 157 -7.11 -5.53 19.73
CA PRO A 157 -6.75 -4.13 19.62
C PRO A 157 -5.54 -3.81 20.50
N PHE A 158 -4.60 -3.03 19.99
CA PHE A 158 -3.48 -2.54 20.79
C PHE A 158 -3.93 -1.42 21.73
N ASN A 159 -3.19 -1.23 22.82
CA ASN A 159 -3.32 -0.06 23.68
C ASN A 159 -2.44 1.07 23.13
N ALA A 160 -3.02 2.26 22.90
CA ALA A 160 -2.32 3.39 22.31
C ALA A 160 -1.14 3.86 23.18
N GLU A 161 -1.32 3.96 24.50
CA GLU A 161 -0.28 4.39 25.43
C GLU A 161 0.90 3.39 25.47
N GLU A 162 0.60 2.10 25.46
CA GLU A 162 1.63 1.04 25.44
C GLU A 162 2.39 1.05 24.10
N LEU A 163 1.69 1.28 22.99
CA LEU A 163 2.31 1.41 21.67
C LEU A 163 3.22 2.64 21.60
N GLU A 164 2.76 3.79 22.08
CA GLU A 164 3.58 5.01 22.12
C GLU A 164 4.89 4.78 22.90
N ILE A 165 4.79 4.17 24.09
CA ILE A 165 5.97 3.84 24.91
C ILE A 165 6.89 2.87 24.15
N ALA A 166 6.34 1.85 23.51
CA ALA A 166 7.11 0.87 22.74
C ALA A 166 7.81 1.49 21.53
N MET A 167 7.23 2.52 20.92
CA MET A 167 7.79 3.22 19.76
C MET A 167 8.84 4.27 20.15
N MET A 168 8.87 4.77 21.40
CA MET A 168 9.82 5.79 21.85
C MET A 168 11.29 5.40 21.70
N ASP A 169 11.60 4.10 21.84
CA ASP A 169 12.96 3.58 21.74
C ASP A 169 13.38 3.24 20.30
N LEU A 170 12.47 3.43 19.33
CA LEU A 170 12.72 3.11 17.93
C LEU A 170 13.11 4.36 17.13
N ALA A 171 13.88 4.15 16.06
CA ALA A 171 14.30 5.22 15.16
C ALA A 171 13.16 5.64 14.21
N ILE A 172 12.08 6.15 14.78
CA ILE A 172 10.92 6.67 14.05
C ILE A 172 11.03 8.17 13.84
N THR A 173 10.43 8.69 12.78
CA THR A 173 10.38 10.14 12.51
C THR A 173 9.09 10.76 13.01
N ASP A 174 8.01 10.00 13.00
CA ASP A 174 6.69 10.44 13.49
C ASP A 174 5.83 9.23 13.81
N LEU A 175 4.83 9.42 14.68
CA LEU A 175 3.83 8.41 15.06
C LEU A 175 2.47 9.06 15.11
N SER A 176 1.50 8.41 14.51
CA SER A 176 0.13 8.84 14.60
C SER A 176 -0.79 7.68 14.89
N ILE A 177 -1.65 7.87 15.87
CA ILE A 177 -2.62 6.88 16.29
C ILE A 177 -4.01 7.49 16.16
N GLU A 178 -4.86 6.84 15.37
CA GLU A 178 -6.27 7.20 15.23
C GLU A 178 -7.13 5.93 15.27
N ASP A 179 -8.15 5.94 16.12
CA ASP A 179 -9.02 4.79 16.38
C ASP A 179 -8.21 3.55 16.77
N TRP A 180 -8.11 2.57 15.89
CA TRP A 180 -7.41 1.29 16.11
C TRP A 180 -6.27 1.08 15.12
N ILE A 181 -5.76 2.17 14.52
CA ILE A 181 -4.69 2.14 13.53
C ILE A 181 -3.59 3.08 13.99
N ALA A 182 -2.36 2.57 13.95
CA ALA A 182 -1.17 3.36 14.15
C ALA A 182 -0.35 3.42 12.88
N GLU A 183 0.08 4.61 12.53
CA GLU A 183 0.96 4.90 11.40
C GLU A 183 2.32 5.33 11.95
N VAL A 184 3.32 4.50 11.71
CA VAL A 184 4.71 4.72 12.12
C VAL A 184 5.51 5.19 10.92
N TYR A 185 6.07 6.38 10.99
CA TYR A 185 6.87 6.96 9.92
C TYR A 185 8.35 6.80 10.22
N THR A 186 9.13 6.45 9.20
CA THR A 186 10.56 6.21 9.35
C THR A 186 11.36 6.81 8.20
N THR A 187 12.69 6.88 8.37
CA THR A 187 13.60 7.11 7.25
C THR A 187 13.77 5.83 6.43
N LYS A 188 14.23 5.96 5.19
CA LYS A 188 14.59 4.81 4.35
C LYS A 188 15.64 3.91 5.00
N ALA A 189 16.59 4.51 5.73
CA ALA A 189 17.69 3.79 6.37
C ALA A 189 17.21 2.92 7.54
N ASP A 190 16.25 3.42 8.31
CA ASP A 190 15.78 2.78 9.54
C ASP A 190 14.58 1.85 9.33
N PHE A 191 13.90 1.97 8.19
CA PHE A 191 12.65 1.29 7.90
C PHE A 191 12.66 -0.21 8.18
N LEU A 192 13.63 -0.95 7.64
CA LEU A 192 13.70 -2.41 7.84
C LEU A 192 14.02 -2.77 9.28
N THR A 193 14.79 -1.93 9.97
CA THR A 193 15.14 -2.16 11.38
C THR A 193 13.95 -1.94 12.29
N VAL A 194 13.25 -0.81 12.11
CA VAL A 194 12.04 -0.46 12.86
C VAL A 194 10.96 -1.50 12.61
N ARG A 195 10.72 -1.87 11.35
CA ARG A 195 9.74 -2.92 11.00
C ARG A 195 10.00 -4.22 11.76
N LYS A 196 11.25 -4.73 11.76
CA LYS A 196 11.61 -5.96 12.50
C LYS A 196 11.45 -5.81 14.01
N GLN A 197 11.66 -4.63 14.56
CA GLN A 197 11.43 -4.37 15.97
C GLN A 197 9.94 -4.37 16.32
N VAL A 198 9.10 -3.75 15.49
CA VAL A 198 7.64 -3.76 15.61
C VAL A 198 7.10 -5.20 15.58
N GLU A 199 7.60 -6.03 14.66
CA GLU A 199 7.23 -7.47 14.58
C GLU A 199 7.64 -8.25 15.84
N LYS A 200 8.83 -7.99 16.38
CA LYS A 200 9.29 -8.62 17.63
C LYS A 200 8.43 -8.26 18.84
N LEU A 201 7.81 -7.09 18.82
CA LEU A 201 6.88 -6.62 19.84
C LEU A 201 5.46 -7.19 19.63
N TRP A 202 5.28 -8.09 18.65
CA TRP A 202 4.03 -8.78 18.32
C TRP A 202 2.94 -7.86 17.75
N TYR A 203 3.29 -6.65 17.36
CA TYR A 203 2.36 -5.79 16.63
C TYR A 203 2.16 -6.31 15.20
N HIS A 204 0.92 -6.28 14.77
CA HIS A 204 0.53 -6.78 13.47
C HIS A 204 0.66 -5.66 12.43
N ILE A 205 1.54 -5.86 11.45
CA ILE A 205 1.80 -4.92 10.38
C ILE A 205 0.91 -5.24 9.19
N THR A 206 0.03 -4.33 8.83
CA THR A 206 -0.88 -4.48 7.70
C THR A 206 -0.31 -3.92 6.41
N GLU A 207 0.53 -2.89 6.54
CA GLU A 207 1.19 -2.26 5.42
C GLU A 207 2.58 -1.78 5.83
N ALA A 208 3.56 -1.97 4.95
CA ALA A 208 4.91 -1.48 5.12
C ALA A 208 5.48 -1.19 3.72
N ASP A 209 5.48 0.08 3.31
CA ASP A 209 5.90 0.49 1.96
C ASP A 209 6.26 1.98 1.95
N LEU A 210 6.77 2.46 0.81
CA LEU A 210 6.98 3.87 0.53
C LEU A 210 5.65 4.50 0.12
N HIS A 211 5.26 5.57 0.81
CA HIS A 211 4.06 6.35 0.54
C HIS A 211 4.38 7.79 0.18
N TYR A 212 3.47 8.42 -0.56
CA TYR A 212 3.56 9.81 -1.00
C TYR A 212 2.49 10.64 -0.29
N PHE A 213 2.91 11.67 0.44
CA PHE A 213 2.05 12.58 1.19
C PHE A 213 2.14 13.97 0.60
N ALA A 214 1.02 14.55 0.19
CA ALA A 214 1.04 15.90 -0.36
C ALA A 214 1.44 16.92 0.70
N ASP A 215 2.24 17.91 0.29
CA ASP A 215 2.65 19.01 1.15
C ASP A 215 1.46 19.91 1.53
N ASN A 216 0.54 20.10 0.58
CA ASN A 216 -0.65 20.92 0.76
C ASN A 216 -1.88 20.17 0.31
N THR A 217 -2.95 20.27 1.09
CA THR A 217 -4.27 19.73 0.74
C THR A 217 -5.16 20.80 0.17
N ILE A 218 -6.08 20.40 -0.70
CA ILE A 218 -7.15 21.25 -1.23
C ILE A 218 -8.51 20.66 -0.85
N THR A 219 -9.49 21.52 -0.66
CA THR A 219 -10.88 21.13 -0.46
C THR A 219 -11.65 21.41 -1.75
N LEU A 220 -12.36 20.41 -2.24
CA LEU A 220 -13.23 20.52 -3.40
C LEU A 220 -14.64 20.91 -3.00
N GLU A 221 -15.37 21.59 -3.89
CA GLU A 221 -16.81 21.79 -3.73
C GLU A 221 -17.55 20.45 -3.87
N TRP A 222 -18.75 20.35 -3.30
CA TRP A 222 -19.52 19.10 -3.24
C TRP A 222 -19.61 18.36 -4.58
N HIS A 223 -19.93 19.07 -5.67
CA HIS A 223 -20.06 18.45 -6.99
C HIS A 223 -18.73 17.89 -7.50
N ASP A 224 -17.65 18.63 -7.34
CA ASP A 224 -16.31 18.21 -7.77
C ASP A 224 -15.80 17.06 -6.91
N LEU A 225 -16.16 17.03 -5.62
CA LEU A 225 -15.84 15.93 -4.71
C LEU A 225 -16.54 14.63 -5.11
N GLU A 226 -17.81 14.69 -5.54
CA GLU A 226 -18.55 13.53 -6.04
C GLU A 226 -17.89 12.96 -7.31
N VAL A 227 -17.57 13.84 -8.27
CA VAL A 227 -16.84 13.47 -9.49
C VAL A 227 -15.49 12.85 -9.16
N PHE A 228 -14.76 13.44 -8.22
CA PHE A 228 -13.46 12.96 -7.77
C PHE A 228 -13.55 11.56 -7.13
N THR A 229 -14.54 11.32 -6.29
CA THR A 229 -14.76 10.03 -5.64
C THR A 229 -15.08 8.94 -6.66
N HIS A 230 -15.93 9.22 -7.63
CA HIS A 230 -16.22 8.30 -8.73
C HIS A 230 -15.00 8.01 -9.60
N LEU A 231 -14.13 9.01 -9.79
CA LEU A 231 -12.88 8.81 -10.50
C LEU A 231 -11.93 7.89 -9.73
N LEU A 232 -11.79 8.09 -8.40
CA LEU A 232 -11.01 7.20 -7.55
C LEU A 232 -11.50 5.75 -7.63
N ASP A 233 -12.82 5.54 -7.61
CA ASP A 233 -13.41 4.21 -7.75
C ASP A 233 -13.03 3.58 -9.10
N ASN A 234 -13.18 4.30 -10.20
CA ASN A 234 -12.82 3.80 -11.53
C ASN A 234 -11.32 3.50 -11.69
N LEU A 235 -10.46 4.32 -11.10
CA LEU A 235 -9.02 4.05 -11.09
C LEU A 235 -8.69 2.84 -10.22
N ASN A 236 -9.37 2.74 -9.08
CA ASN A 236 -9.25 1.62 -8.17
C ASN A 236 -9.73 0.30 -8.77
N ASP A 237 -10.63 0.30 -9.73
CA ASP A 237 -11.09 -0.89 -10.44
C ASP A 237 -10.07 -1.42 -11.47
N ASN A 238 -9.02 -0.67 -11.77
CA ASN A 238 -7.99 -1.11 -12.71
C ASN A 238 -6.97 -2.04 -12.02
N ASP A 239 -6.79 -3.24 -12.56
CA ASP A 239 -5.93 -4.29 -12.00
C ASP A 239 -4.42 -3.92 -11.97
N ASP A 240 -4.00 -2.92 -12.73
CA ASP A 240 -2.62 -2.47 -12.77
C ASP A 240 -2.34 -1.36 -11.74
N VAL A 241 -3.37 -0.72 -11.17
CA VAL A 241 -3.23 0.35 -10.18
C VAL A 241 -2.97 -0.23 -8.79
N ASP A 242 -1.82 0.08 -8.21
CA ASP A 242 -1.40 -0.34 -6.86
C ASP A 242 -1.90 0.66 -5.81
N HIS A 243 -1.50 1.92 -5.95
CA HIS A 243 -1.89 3.01 -5.04
C HIS A 243 -2.21 4.29 -5.81
N ILE A 244 -3.12 5.09 -5.23
CA ILE A 244 -3.45 6.42 -5.72
C ILE A 244 -3.19 7.41 -4.59
N TYR A 245 -2.28 8.33 -4.81
CA TYR A 245 -1.98 9.43 -3.90
C TYR A 245 -2.54 10.72 -4.50
N HIS A 246 -3.13 11.57 -3.68
CA HIS A 246 -3.73 12.82 -4.13
C HIS A 246 -3.68 13.88 -3.02
N ASN A 247 -3.88 15.15 -3.38
CA ASN A 247 -3.86 16.28 -2.46
C ASN A 247 -5.28 16.75 -2.07
N VAL A 248 -6.34 16.04 -2.45
CA VAL A 248 -7.71 16.42 -2.13
C VAL A 248 -8.08 15.96 -0.73
N ASN A 249 -8.63 16.88 0.08
CA ASN A 249 -9.27 16.53 1.34
C ASN A 249 -10.67 15.98 1.06
N LEU A 250 -10.97 14.78 1.58
CA LEU A 250 -12.26 14.10 1.39
C LEU A 250 -13.19 14.23 2.62
N GLU A 251 -12.84 15.11 3.56
CA GLU A 251 -13.68 15.41 4.74
C GLU A 251 -14.73 16.46 4.46
#